data_73b74300eedf8129af6f01d820f922bf
#
_entry.id   73b74300eedf8129af6f01d820f922bf
#
_cell.length_a   1.000
_cell.length_b   1.000
_cell.length_c   1.000
_cell.angle_alpha   90.00
_cell.angle_beta   90.00
_cell.angle_gamma   90.00
#
_symmetry.space_group_name_H-M   'P 1'
#
loop_
_entity.id
_entity.type
_entity.pdbx_description
1 polymer ?
#
loop_
_entity_poly.entity_id
_entity_poly.type
_entity_poly.pdbx_seq_one_letter_code
_entity_poly.pdbx_strand_id
1 'polypeptide(L)'
;MTYRINYAYTCHAGKVRSNNEDNFWCCGEILPSQNLGMQEVRGGERLRESFPVLIVFDGMGGESQGEMAAYLASQEFGKYYGQNKGKLRRQPENFLLEACQIMNQAVCSYSASNRINAMGTTMAMIVFARKSVYICNLGDSRIYQQSQGQIRQISSDHVLRSYMFGKAPLTQFLGVEESEMKLEPSVKALEYQEGDRYLLCSD
;
A
#
# COMPACT_ATOMS: atom_id res chain seq x y z
N MET A 1 19.18 20.06 -7.81
CA MET A 1 17.95 20.63 -7.19
C MET A 1 17.44 19.69 -6.12
N THR A 2 17.06 20.21 -4.97
CA THR A 2 16.43 19.45 -3.89
C THR A 2 14.92 19.56 -4.07
N TYR A 3 14.24 18.45 -4.34
CA TYR A 3 12.78 18.44 -4.44
C TYR A 3 12.15 18.34 -3.05
N ARG A 4 11.05 19.06 -2.86
CA ARG A 4 10.15 18.92 -1.73
C ARG A 4 8.94 18.11 -2.17
N ILE A 5 8.56 17.14 -1.36
CA ILE A 5 7.38 16.30 -1.57
C ILE A 5 6.32 16.76 -0.57
N ASN A 6 5.31 17.46 -1.07
CA ASN A 6 4.12 17.79 -0.31
C ASN A 6 3.15 16.62 -0.40
N TYR A 7 2.58 16.22 0.71
CA TYR A 7 1.65 15.11 0.76
C TYR A 7 0.45 15.42 1.65
N ALA A 8 -0.68 14.83 1.31
CA ALA A 8 -1.88 14.82 2.13
C ALA A 8 -2.48 13.42 2.13
N TYR A 9 -3.15 13.05 3.21
CA TYR A 9 -3.78 11.75 3.36
C TYR A 9 -5.04 11.85 4.23
N THR A 10 -5.97 10.97 3.95
CA THR A 10 -7.20 10.77 4.70
C THR A 10 -7.66 9.32 4.54
N CYS A 11 -8.49 8.87 5.44
CA CYS A 11 -9.15 7.57 5.38
C CYS A 11 -10.57 7.73 5.89
N HIS A 12 -11.55 7.07 5.25
CA HIS A 12 -12.95 7.22 5.61
C HIS A 12 -13.73 5.96 5.23
N ALA A 13 -14.56 5.44 6.14
CA ALA A 13 -15.39 4.25 5.88
C ALA A 13 -16.46 4.43 4.77
N GLY A 14 -16.61 5.65 4.24
CA GLY A 14 -17.65 5.96 3.27
C GLY A 14 -19.02 6.14 3.93
N LYS A 15 -20.08 5.97 3.12
CA LYS A 15 -21.48 6.19 3.56
C LYS A 15 -22.28 4.89 3.71
N VAL A 16 -21.73 3.77 3.29
CA VAL A 16 -22.42 2.48 3.17
C VAL A 16 -21.90 1.47 4.20
N ARG A 17 -20.58 1.44 4.42
CA ARG A 17 -19.95 0.49 5.34
C ARG A 17 -20.11 0.95 6.79
N SER A 18 -20.37 0.00 7.69
CA SER A 18 -20.36 0.22 9.14
C SER A 18 -18.97 0.11 9.75
N ASN A 19 -18.02 -0.45 9.01
CA ASN A 19 -16.65 -0.73 9.37
C ASN A 19 -15.68 -0.16 8.34
N ASN A 20 -14.48 0.22 8.76
CA ASN A 20 -13.41 0.67 7.90
C ASN A 20 -12.28 -0.35 7.90
N GLU A 21 -12.10 -1.03 6.79
CA GLU A 21 -11.07 -2.06 6.61
C GLU A 21 -9.78 -1.48 6.01
N ASP A 22 -9.80 -0.20 5.62
CA ASP A 22 -8.63 0.47 5.07
C ASP A 22 -7.65 0.94 6.14
N ASN A 23 -6.39 0.96 5.78
CA ASN A 23 -5.32 1.60 6.53
C ASN A 23 -4.31 2.22 5.56
N PHE A 24 -3.35 2.91 6.11
CA PHE A 24 -2.24 3.49 5.35
C PHE A 24 -0.95 3.46 6.17
N TRP A 25 0.16 3.63 5.49
CA TRP A 25 1.41 4.08 6.11
C TRP A 25 1.87 5.35 5.38
N CYS A 26 1.81 6.48 6.06
CA CYS A 26 2.17 7.76 5.48
C CYS A 26 3.25 8.45 6.31
N CYS A 27 4.51 8.33 5.87
CA CYS A 27 5.66 8.95 6.52
C CYS A 27 5.77 8.66 8.04
N GLY A 28 5.31 7.50 8.50
CA GLY A 28 5.33 7.05 9.90
C GLY A 28 3.97 7.02 10.60
N GLU A 29 2.94 7.59 9.98
CA GLU A 29 1.57 7.59 10.51
C GLU A 29 0.79 6.38 9.99
N ILE A 30 0.00 5.76 10.88
CA ILE A 30 -0.94 4.67 10.61
C ILE A 30 -2.21 4.89 11.42
N LEU A 31 -3.29 4.20 11.09
CA LEU A 31 -4.50 4.13 11.94
C LEU A 31 -4.46 2.88 12.84
N PRO A 32 -5.17 2.90 13.99
CA PRO A 32 -5.44 1.68 14.74
C PRO A 32 -6.19 0.64 13.89
N SER A 33 -6.14 -0.64 14.27
CA SER A 33 -6.89 -1.69 13.58
C SER A 33 -8.40 -1.41 13.58
N GLN A 34 -8.95 -1.00 14.73
CA GLN A 34 -10.33 -0.56 14.80
C GLN A 34 -10.40 0.96 14.67
N ASN A 35 -10.94 1.42 13.56
CA ASN A 35 -11.11 2.85 13.28
C ASN A 35 -12.29 3.09 12.34
N LEU A 36 -12.90 4.25 12.43
CA LEU A 36 -13.94 4.72 11.52
C LEU A 36 -13.37 5.68 10.45
N GLY A 37 -12.05 5.77 10.37
CA GLY A 37 -11.35 6.71 9.52
C GLY A 37 -10.95 7.99 10.27
N MET A 38 -10.64 9.01 9.48
CA MET A 38 -10.14 10.31 9.96
C MET A 38 -11.24 11.36 9.82
N GLN A 39 -11.30 12.29 10.78
CA GLN A 39 -12.22 13.43 10.73
C GLN A 39 -11.68 14.56 9.82
N GLU A 40 -10.37 14.64 9.66
CA GLU A 40 -9.70 15.70 8.93
C GLU A 40 -8.64 15.13 7.98
N VAL A 41 -8.42 15.83 6.89
CA VAL A 41 -7.29 15.58 6.01
C VAL A 41 -6.01 16.02 6.74
N ARG A 42 -5.00 15.16 6.78
CA ARG A 42 -3.68 15.48 7.31
C ARG A 42 -2.67 15.53 6.17
N GLY A 43 -1.54 16.16 6.42
CA GLY A 43 -0.50 16.26 5.41
C GLY A 43 0.76 16.91 5.96
N GLY A 44 1.71 17.10 5.08
CA GLY A 44 2.99 17.69 5.44
C GLY A 44 3.94 17.79 4.26
N GLU A 45 5.19 18.03 4.58
CA GLU A 45 6.27 18.13 3.62
C GLU A 45 7.44 17.21 4.03
N ARG A 46 8.08 16.61 3.05
CA ARG A 46 9.33 15.84 3.22
C ARG A 46 10.34 16.22 2.15
N LEU A 47 11.60 16.24 2.51
CA LEU A 47 12.67 16.32 1.52
C LEU A 47 12.82 14.99 0.80
N ARG A 48 13.05 15.02 -0.50
CA ARG A 48 13.29 13.84 -1.33
C ARG A 48 14.41 12.95 -0.76
N GLU A 49 15.44 13.55 -0.18
CA GLU A 49 16.59 12.88 0.41
C GLU A 49 16.22 11.99 1.62
N SER A 50 15.06 12.19 2.21
CA SER A 50 14.51 11.31 3.26
C SER A 50 13.85 10.06 2.71
N PHE A 51 13.72 9.93 1.37
CA PHE A 51 13.03 8.84 0.69
C PHE A 51 11.61 8.64 1.21
N PRO A 52 10.73 9.64 1.06
CA PRO A 52 9.36 9.54 1.53
C PRO A 52 8.65 8.34 0.92
N VAL A 53 7.94 7.62 1.77
CA VAL A 53 7.10 6.48 1.38
C VAL A 53 5.67 6.76 1.80
N LEU A 54 4.72 6.43 0.92
CA LEU A 54 3.29 6.46 1.19
C LEU A 54 2.69 5.14 0.70
N ILE A 55 1.79 4.56 1.48
CA ILE A 55 1.14 3.29 1.16
C ILE A 55 -0.32 3.38 1.54
N VAL A 56 -1.20 2.80 0.74
CA VAL A 56 -2.56 2.48 1.11
C VAL A 56 -2.76 0.97 1.13
N PHE A 57 -3.60 0.50 2.04
CA PHE A 57 -3.98 -0.87 2.26
C PHE A 57 -5.49 -0.95 2.33
N ASP A 58 -6.11 -1.78 1.51
CA ASP A 58 -7.54 -2.11 1.54
C ASP A 58 -7.67 -3.54 2.07
N GLY A 59 -8.17 -3.63 3.29
CA GLY A 59 -8.31 -4.90 3.99
C GLY A 59 -9.50 -5.70 3.47
N MET A 60 -9.34 -7.01 3.42
CA MET A 60 -10.38 -7.95 3.03
C MET A 60 -10.44 -9.13 3.98
N GLY A 61 -11.66 -9.56 4.28
CA GLY A 61 -11.94 -10.67 5.19
C GLY A 61 -13.34 -10.54 5.77
N GLY A 62 -13.87 -11.63 6.32
CA GLY A 62 -15.14 -11.60 7.06
C GLY A 62 -14.93 -11.15 8.51
N GLU A 63 -15.97 -10.60 9.16
CA GLU A 63 -16.03 -10.34 10.61
C GLU A 63 -14.78 -9.69 11.23
N SER A 64 -14.43 -8.47 10.82
CA SER A 64 -13.33 -7.67 11.41
C SER A 64 -11.90 -8.16 11.09
N GLN A 65 -11.71 -8.93 10.03
CA GLN A 65 -10.40 -9.47 9.68
C GLN A 65 -9.64 -8.57 8.70
N GLY A 66 -10.34 -7.83 7.83
CA GLY A 66 -9.75 -6.94 6.84
C GLY A 66 -8.99 -5.80 7.49
N GLU A 67 -9.59 -5.11 8.48
CA GLU A 67 -8.91 -4.02 9.19
C GLU A 67 -7.67 -4.49 9.95
N MET A 68 -7.70 -5.72 10.47
CA MET A 68 -6.54 -6.30 11.13
C MET A 68 -5.42 -6.62 10.14
N ALA A 69 -5.75 -7.13 8.94
CA ALA A 69 -4.76 -7.40 7.90
C ALA A 69 -4.07 -6.10 7.44
N ALA A 70 -4.84 -5.06 7.14
CA ALA A 70 -4.33 -3.76 6.75
C ALA A 70 -3.48 -3.10 7.86
N TYR A 71 -3.90 -3.22 9.11
CA TYR A 71 -3.15 -2.73 10.27
C TYR A 71 -1.82 -3.46 10.44
N LEU A 72 -1.81 -4.81 10.42
CA LEU A 72 -0.60 -5.60 10.56
C LEU A 72 0.41 -5.29 9.46
N ALA A 73 -0.04 -5.22 8.21
CA ALA A 73 0.81 -4.85 7.08
C ALA A 73 1.43 -3.46 7.28
N SER A 74 0.63 -2.46 7.67
CA SER A 74 1.12 -1.11 7.90
C SER A 74 2.13 -1.04 9.06
N GLN A 75 1.90 -1.76 10.14
CA GLN A 75 2.78 -1.81 11.31
C GLN A 75 4.11 -2.49 10.97
N GLU A 76 4.08 -3.66 10.32
CA GLU A 76 5.28 -4.41 9.95
C GLU A 76 6.12 -3.66 8.91
N PHE A 77 5.47 -2.99 7.95
CA PHE A 77 6.19 -2.09 7.06
C PHE A 77 6.94 -1.01 7.84
N GLY A 78 6.30 -0.37 8.81
CA GLY A 78 6.93 0.68 9.62
C GLY A 78 8.17 0.19 10.37
N LYS A 79 8.12 -1.01 10.96
CA LYS A 79 9.26 -1.66 11.63
C LYS A 79 10.40 -1.94 10.64
N TYR A 80 10.07 -2.57 9.51
CA TYR A 80 11.04 -2.91 8.47
C TYR A 80 11.70 -1.65 7.87
N TYR A 81 10.92 -0.63 7.53
CA TYR A 81 11.42 0.65 7.03
C TYR A 81 12.38 1.32 8.00
N GLY A 82 12.04 1.36 9.30
CA GLY A 82 12.87 1.95 10.33
C GLY A 82 14.27 1.35 10.39
N GLN A 83 14.36 0.03 10.22
CA GLN A 83 15.61 -0.74 10.30
C GLN A 83 16.40 -0.77 8.98
N ASN A 84 15.75 -0.56 7.84
CA ASN A 84 16.31 -0.83 6.52
C ASN A 84 16.42 0.39 5.59
N LYS A 85 16.42 1.62 6.13
CA LYS A 85 16.57 2.86 5.34
C LYS A 85 17.82 2.88 4.44
N GLY A 86 18.92 2.26 4.90
CA GLY A 86 20.14 2.12 4.12
C GLY A 86 19.97 1.24 2.88
N LYS A 87 19.16 0.20 2.98
CA LYS A 87 18.81 -0.69 1.86
C LYS A 87 17.91 0.03 0.86
N LEU A 88 16.88 0.72 1.32
CA LEU A 88 16.03 1.54 0.47
C LEU A 88 16.82 2.51 -0.39
N ARG A 89 17.86 3.14 0.16
CA ARG A 89 18.72 4.08 -0.58
C ARG A 89 19.60 3.42 -1.64
N ARG A 90 20.05 2.20 -1.41
CA ARG A 90 21.01 1.50 -2.30
C ARG A 90 20.33 0.57 -3.30
N GLN A 91 19.26 -0.08 -2.89
CA GLN A 91 18.58 -1.16 -3.60
C GLN A 91 17.05 -1.04 -3.41
N PRO A 92 16.42 0.02 -3.95
CA PRO A 92 15.00 0.28 -3.68
C PRO A 92 14.09 -0.87 -4.13
N GLU A 93 14.33 -1.49 -5.27
CA GLU A 93 13.52 -2.61 -5.75
C GLU A 93 13.58 -3.82 -4.80
N ASN A 94 14.78 -4.21 -4.38
CA ASN A 94 14.94 -5.31 -3.42
C ASN A 94 14.30 -4.97 -2.07
N PHE A 95 14.39 -3.71 -1.63
CA PHE A 95 13.71 -3.25 -0.43
C PHE A 95 12.19 -3.43 -0.54
N LEU A 96 11.59 -3.06 -1.68
CA LEU A 96 10.15 -3.18 -1.92
C LEU A 96 9.70 -4.65 -1.92
N LEU A 97 10.41 -5.51 -2.62
CA LEU A 97 10.11 -6.94 -2.69
C LEU A 97 10.17 -7.61 -1.30
N GLU A 98 11.22 -7.33 -0.52
CA GLU A 98 11.33 -7.86 0.83
C GLU A 98 10.28 -7.28 1.78
N ALA A 99 9.95 -5.98 1.66
CA ALA A 99 8.87 -5.38 2.42
C ALA A 99 7.55 -6.13 2.20
N CYS A 100 7.23 -6.47 0.94
CA CYS A 100 6.03 -7.27 0.62
C CYS A 100 6.06 -8.64 1.31
N GLN A 101 7.20 -9.34 1.27
CA GLN A 101 7.32 -10.66 1.91
C GLN A 101 7.14 -10.59 3.43
N ILE A 102 7.75 -9.58 4.08
CA ILE A 102 7.66 -9.38 5.53
C ILE A 102 6.23 -9.03 5.95
N MET A 103 5.57 -8.13 5.22
CA MET A 103 4.17 -7.81 5.47
C MET A 103 3.27 -9.03 5.27
N ASN A 104 3.46 -9.79 4.19
CA ASN A 104 2.72 -11.02 3.92
C ASN A 104 2.86 -12.03 5.06
N GLN A 105 4.09 -12.29 5.49
CA GLN A 105 4.38 -13.23 6.58
C GLN A 105 3.71 -12.80 7.89
N ALA A 106 3.66 -11.51 8.19
CA ALA A 106 3.00 -11.00 9.40
C ALA A 106 1.50 -11.29 9.37
N VAL A 107 0.84 -11.05 8.24
CA VAL A 107 -0.59 -11.34 8.07
C VAL A 107 -0.86 -12.84 8.16
N CYS A 108 -0.10 -13.68 7.43
CA CYS A 108 -0.22 -15.15 7.48
C CYS A 108 0.00 -15.70 8.89
N SER A 109 1.05 -15.24 9.59
CA SER A 109 1.37 -15.69 10.95
C SER A 109 0.24 -15.36 11.95
N TYR A 110 -0.37 -14.19 11.82
CA TYR A 110 -1.50 -13.81 12.63
C TYR A 110 -2.72 -14.68 12.33
N SER A 111 -3.03 -14.88 11.04
CA SER A 111 -4.12 -15.73 10.56
C SER A 111 -4.00 -17.15 11.13
N ALA A 112 -2.84 -17.77 10.98
CA ALA A 112 -2.55 -19.11 11.48
C ALA A 112 -2.69 -19.20 13.02
N SER A 113 -2.12 -18.24 13.74
CA SER A 113 -2.16 -18.23 15.22
C SER A 113 -3.56 -18.06 15.79
N ASN A 114 -4.45 -17.40 15.07
CA ASN A 114 -5.83 -17.11 15.48
C ASN A 114 -6.85 -18.03 14.78
N ARG A 115 -6.40 -19.00 13.98
CA ARG A 115 -7.26 -19.92 13.23
C ARG A 115 -8.26 -19.21 12.31
N ILE A 116 -7.81 -18.15 11.65
CA ILE A 116 -8.60 -17.37 10.71
C ILE A 116 -8.42 -18.00 9.32
N ASN A 117 -9.52 -18.35 8.67
CA ASN A 117 -9.46 -19.05 7.37
C ASN A 117 -9.15 -18.15 6.19
N ALA A 118 -9.51 -16.87 6.27
CA ALA A 118 -9.29 -15.94 5.18
C ALA A 118 -9.18 -14.50 5.71
N MET A 119 -8.01 -13.92 5.59
CA MET A 119 -7.77 -12.49 5.78
C MET A 119 -6.64 -12.04 4.89
N GLY A 120 -6.71 -10.82 4.41
CA GLY A 120 -5.66 -10.26 3.57
C GLY A 120 -5.84 -8.77 3.37
N THR A 121 -4.94 -8.16 2.62
CA THR A 121 -5.05 -6.76 2.26
C THR A 121 -4.37 -6.49 0.92
N THR A 122 -4.91 -5.56 0.17
CA THR A 122 -4.21 -4.99 -0.98
C THR A 122 -3.05 -4.11 -0.52
N MET A 123 -2.23 -3.68 -1.44
CA MET A 123 -1.19 -2.68 -1.18
C MET A 123 -0.89 -1.87 -2.43
N ALA A 124 -0.93 -0.55 -2.30
CA ALA A 124 -0.39 0.37 -3.30
C ALA A 124 0.63 1.29 -2.64
N MET A 125 1.90 1.18 -3.03
CA MET A 125 3.04 1.85 -2.40
C MET A 125 3.78 2.73 -3.40
N ILE A 126 4.17 3.93 -2.97
CA ILE A 126 5.04 4.84 -3.70
C ILE A 126 6.24 5.26 -2.85
N VAL A 127 7.41 5.30 -3.46
CA VAL A 127 8.66 5.75 -2.85
C VAL A 127 9.31 6.81 -3.73
N PHE A 128 9.57 7.97 -3.17
CA PHE A 128 10.31 9.03 -3.87
C PHE A 128 11.81 8.88 -3.62
N ALA A 129 12.57 8.50 -4.65
CA ALA A 129 14.02 8.37 -4.62
C ALA A 129 14.69 9.50 -5.41
N ARG A 130 16.02 9.47 -5.50
CA ARG A 130 16.80 10.60 -6.04
C ARG A 130 16.43 11.04 -7.45
N LYS A 131 16.19 10.10 -8.36
CA LYS A 131 15.90 10.38 -9.77
C LYS A 131 14.63 9.70 -10.26
N SER A 132 14.07 8.82 -9.45
CA SER A 132 12.94 7.99 -9.83
C SER A 132 11.93 7.93 -8.69
N VAL A 133 10.68 7.78 -9.04
CA VAL A 133 9.66 7.29 -8.15
C VAL A 133 9.53 5.79 -8.38
N TYR A 134 9.55 5.03 -7.31
CA TYR A 134 9.27 3.59 -7.35
C TYR A 134 7.85 3.36 -6.90
N ILE A 135 7.12 2.55 -7.63
CA ILE A 135 5.80 2.07 -7.24
C ILE A 135 5.84 0.55 -7.08
N CYS A 136 5.06 0.08 -6.12
CA CYS A 136 4.88 -1.35 -5.88
C CYS A 136 3.41 -1.59 -5.52
N ASN A 137 2.75 -2.54 -6.18
CA ASN A 137 1.37 -2.87 -5.83
C ASN A 137 1.09 -4.37 -5.83
N LEU A 138 0.11 -4.74 -5.00
CA LEU A 138 -0.56 -6.03 -4.89
C LEU A 138 -2.06 -5.74 -4.74
N GLY A 139 -2.89 -6.39 -5.55
CA GLY A 139 -4.33 -6.16 -5.54
C GLY A 139 -4.81 -5.09 -6.52
N ASP A 140 -5.97 -4.51 -6.22
CA ASP A 140 -6.68 -3.54 -7.06
C ASP A 140 -6.71 -2.11 -6.50
N SER A 141 -6.06 -1.85 -5.37
CA SER A 141 -5.70 -0.48 -4.97
C SER A 141 -4.77 0.16 -5.98
N ARG A 142 -5.00 1.42 -6.30
CA ARG A 142 -4.43 2.04 -7.49
C ARG A 142 -3.49 3.20 -7.20
N ILE A 143 -2.56 3.40 -8.11
CA ILE A 143 -1.66 4.55 -8.14
C ILE A 143 -1.83 5.27 -9.47
N TYR A 144 -2.16 6.57 -9.39
CA TYR A 144 -2.27 7.45 -10.53
C TYR A 144 -1.15 8.47 -10.52
N GLN A 145 -0.68 8.84 -11.70
CA GLN A 145 0.20 9.99 -11.94
C GLN A 145 -0.55 11.05 -12.75
N GLN A 146 -0.51 12.27 -12.28
CA GLN A 146 -0.90 13.44 -13.05
C GLN A 146 0.37 14.20 -13.43
N SER A 147 0.63 14.30 -14.72
CA SER A 147 1.79 14.97 -15.30
C SER A 147 1.37 15.69 -16.58
N GLN A 148 1.84 16.91 -16.79
CA GLN A 148 1.57 17.70 -18.00
C GLN A 148 0.07 17.83 -18.36
N GLY A 149 -0.78 17.96 -17.34
CA GLY A 149 -2.22 18.08 -17.51
C GLY A 149 -2.98 16.76 -17.77
N GLN A 150 -2.26 15.64 -17.88
CA GLN A 150 -2.86 14.32 -18.07
C GLN A 150 -2.79 13.49 -16.80
N ILE A 151 -3.84 12.71 -16.53
CA ILE A 151 -3.88 11.73 -15.46
C ILE A 151 -3.88 10.32 -16.06
N ARG A 152 -3.05 9.43 -15.51
CA ARG A 152 -2.99 8.02 -15.91
C ARG A 152 -2.78 7.11 -14.72
N GLN A 153 -3.40 5.95 -14.73
CA GLN A 153 -3.07 4.87 -13.81
C GLN A 153 -1.70 4.31 -14.17
N ILE A 154 -0.80 4.23 -13.20
CA ILE A 154 0.56 3.68 -13.36
C ILE A 154 0.75 2.32 -12.68
N SER A 155 -0.11 1.96 -11.72
CA SER A 155 -0.23 0.61 -11.17
C SER A 155 -0.95 -0.33 -12.14
N SER A 156 -0.89 -1.64 -11.88
CA SER A 156 -1.63 -2.66 -12.64
C SER A 156 -2.49 -3.45 -11.67
N ASP A 157 -3.79 -3.50 -11.91
CA ASP A 157 -4.70 -4.23 -11.05
C ASP A 157 -4.46 -5.75 -11.16
N HIS A 158 -4.33 -6.42 -10.05
CA HIS A 158 -4.21 -7.86 -9.94
C HIS A 158 -5.58 -8.50 -9.73
N VAL A 159 -6.38 -8.52 -10.79
CA VAL A 159 -7.73 -9.09 -10.80
C VAL A 159 -7.90 -10.11 -11.92
N LEU A 160 -8.82 -11.05 -11.73
CA LEU A 160 -9.16 -12.05 -12.74
C LEU A 160 -9.95 -11.41 -13.88
N ARG A 161 -9.28 -11.06 -14.98
CA ARG A 161 -9.86 -10.28 -16.11
C ARG A 161 -11.02 -10.97 -16.84
N SER A 162 -11.13 -12.28 -16.76
CA SER A 162 -12.21 -13.05 -17.40
C SER A 162 -13.47 -13.19 -16.55
N TYR A 163 -13.53 -12.54 -15.41
CA TYR A 163 -14.68 -12.59 -14.52
C TYR A 163 -15.81 -11.67 -15.04
N MET A 164 -16.99 -12.27 -15.27
CA MET A 164 -18.12 -11.54 -15.93
C MET A 164 -19.22 -11.11 -14.96
N PHE A 165 -19.17 -11.48 -13.68
CA PHE A 165 -20.23 -11.19 -12.71
C PHE A 165 -19.68 -10.60 -11.41
N GLY A 166 -20.13 -9.40 -11.05
CA GLY A 166 -19.76 -8.77 -9.77
C GLY A 166 -18.32 -8.22 -9.73
N LYS A 167 -17.75 -8.07 -8.53
CA LYS A 167 -16.36 -7.66 -8.32
C LYS A 167 -15.43 -8.82 -8.67
N ALA A 168 -14.44 -8.57 -9.54
CA ALA A 168 -13.48 -9.59 -9.95
C ALA A 168 -12.59 -10.02 -8.77
N PRO A 169 -12.36 -11.33 -8.57
CA PRO A 169 -11.46 -11.81 -7.53
C PRO A 169 -10.03 -11.28 -7.72
N LEU A 170 -9.36 -10.99 -6.60
CA LEU A 170 -7.95 -10.63 -6.61
C LEU A 170 -7.08 -11.86 -6.95
N THR A 171 -6.02 -11.61 -7.71
CA THR A 171 -5.02 -12.63 -8.07
C THR A 171 -3.69 -12.45 -7.33
N GLN A 172 -3.52 -11.33 -6.62
CA GLN A 172 -2.37 -11.05 -5.76
C GLN A 172 -2.80 -10.14 -4.61
N PHE A 173 -2.40 -10.44 -3.38
CA PHE A 173 -2.66 -9.66 -2.18
C PHE A 173 -1.72 -10.12 -1.05
N LEU A 174 -1.62 -9.37 0.04
CA LEU A 174 -0.91 -9.76 1.26
C LEU A 174 -1.82 -10.63 2.14
N GLY A 175 -1.27 -11.67 2.76
CA GLY A 175 -2.01 -12.63 3.60
C GLY A 175 -2.25 -13.97 2.91
N VAL A 176 -1.45 -14.29 1.89
CA VAL A 176 -1.52 -15.58 1.18
C VAL A 176 -0.30 -16.44 1.50
N GLU A 177 -0.55 -17.70 1.82
CA GLU A 177 0.53 -18.66 2.06
C GLU A 177 1.26 -19.01 0.76
N GLU A 178 2.59 -19.18 0.83
CA GLU A 178 3.42 -19.51 -0.34
C GLU A 178 3.02 -20.84 -1.00
N SER A 179 2.46 -21.75 -0.22
CA SER A 179 1.92 -23.03 -0.72
C SER A 179 0.67 -22.86 -1.58
N GLU A 180 -0.07 -21.77 -1.42
CA GLU A 180 -1.29 -21.48 -2.17
C GLU A 180 -1.00 -20.61 -3.38
N MET A 181 -0.17 -19.58 -3.21
CA MET A 181 0.17 -18.65 -4.29
C MET A 181 1.51 -17.99 -4.04
N LYS A 182 2.36 -17.99 -5.05
CA LYS A 182 3.60 -17.21 -5.04
C LYS A 182 3.28 -15.72 -5.07
N LEU A 183 3.81 -14.97 -4.12
CA LEU A 183 3.65 -13.53 -4.07
C LEU A 183 4.48 -12.85 -5.17
N GLU A 184 3.82 -12.16 -6.08
CA GLU A 184 4.43 -11.49 -7.24
C GLU A 184 4.02 -10.01 -7.30
N PRO A 185 4.66 -9.13 -6.48
CA PRO A 185 4.36 -7.70 -6.51
C PRO A 185 4.75 -7.07 -7.85
N SER A 186 3.91 -6.18 -8.37
CA SER A 186 4.28 -5.36 -9.53
C SER A 186 5.14 -4.19 -9.07
N VAL A 187 6.41 -4.17 -9.48
CA VAL A 187 7.36 -3.09 -9.17
C VAL A 187 7.72 -2.35 -10.46
N LYS A 188 7.67 -1.01 -10.42
CA LYS A 188 8.10 -0.15 -11.53
C LYS A 188 8.92 1.02 -11.01
N ALA A 189 9.95 1.41 -11.75
CA ALA A 189 10.68 2.66 -11.56
C ALA A 189 10.31 3.63 -12.67
N LEU A 190 9.91 4.84 -12.31
CA LEU A 190 9.46 5.88 -13.24
C LEU A 190 10.25 7.17 -12.99
N GLU A 191 10.54 7.89 -14.05
CA GLU A 191 11.02 9.26 -13.90
C GLU A 191 9.89 10.18 -13.47
N TYR A 192 10.22 11.22 -12.71
CA TYR A 192 9.28 12.25 -12.31
C TYR A 192 9.90 13.64 -12.48
N GLN A 193 9.06 14.62 -12.64
CA GLN A 193 9.45 16.02 -12.80
C GLN A 193 8.73 16.91 -11.81
N GLU A 194 9.21 18.14 -11.69
CA GLU A 194 8.56 19.14 -10.87
C GLU A 194 7.14 19.42 -11.36
N GLY A 195 6.19 19.45 -10.41
CA GLY A 195 4.77 19.61 -10.70
C GLY A 195 3.98 18.33 -10.88
N ASP A 196 4.65 17.17 -11.01
CA ASP A 196 3.95 15.89 -11.01
C ASP A 196 3.21 15.66 -9.70
N ARG A 197 2.01 15.07 -9.80
CA ARG A 197 1.19 14.68 -8.66
C ARG A 197 0.88 13.19 -8.72
N TYR A 198 0.76 12.58 -7.57
CA TYR A 198 0.43 11.15 -7.43
C TYR A 198 -0.76 10.99 -6.50
N LEU A 199 -1.66 10.10 -6.85
CA LEU A 199 -2.79 9.70 -6.02
C LEU A 199 -2.71 8.19 -5.79
N LEU A 200 -2.76 7.78 -4.53
CA LEU A 200 -2.94 6.39 -4.11
C LEU A 200 -4.33 6.28 -3.51
N CYS A 201 -5.11 5.30 -3.91
CA CYS A 201 -6.44 5.07 -3.37
C CYS A 201 -6.81 3.58 -3.36
N SER A 202 -7.63 3.20 -2.39
CA SER A 202 -8.47 1.99 -2.44
C SER A 202 -9.62 2.18 -3.45
N ASP A 203 -10.39 1.15 -3.67
CA ASP A 203 -11.56 1.16 -4.58
C ASP A 203 -12.81 1.80 -3.95
#